data_5c63da5d74b688bed5978587fd1ec26c
#
_entry.id   5c63da5d74b688bed5978587fd1ec26c
#
_cell.length_a   1.000
_cell.length_b   1.000
_cell.length_c   1.000
_cell.angle_alpha   90.00
_cell.angle_beta   90.00
_cell.angle_gamma   90.00
#
_symmetry.space_group_name_H-M   'P 1'
#
loop_
_entity.id
_entity.type
_entity.pdbx_description
1 polymer ?
#
loop_
_entity_poly.entity_id
_entity_poly.type
_entity_poly.pdbx_seq_one_letter_code
_entity_poly.pdbx_strand_id
1 'polypeptide(L)'
;MSLIDYVYAREVLDSRGNPTVEVEVGTVDGGFGSAIVPSGASTGIHEAVELRDGEERYNGKGVEEAVKNVNEKIANELVYFDAYDQLGVDKMLIALDGTENKGNLGANAILGVSIAVARAAANDAGLPLYQYLGGVNAKTMPIPMMNIINGGEHADNNVDIQEFMIMPIGAETFKEALRMGAEVYHALKKVLKDKGLSTGVGDEGGFAPNLESNKKAFDCILEAVKAAGYEAGKDIVLAIDAAASEFYDVDKKKYILAGEGREFTAEELAKFYEELVNEYPIYSIEDGLAEDDWEGWKYLTDLLGEKVQLVGDDFFVTNTKRLQEGIEKESANSILIKLNQIGTITETLDSIELAKRHNYTAIISHRSGESEDSTIADLAVATNAGFIKTGAPARSERIAKYNELLRIEDELGDLSNYPGFEAFYNLK
;
A
#
# COMPACT_ATOMS: atom_id res chain seq x y z
N MET A 1 -12.24 2.25 30.56
CA MET A 1 -11.06 1.39 30.73
C MET A 1 -11.51 0.02 30.32
N SER A 2 -10.93 -0.51 29.26
CA SER A 2 -11.21 -1.86 28.76
C SER A 2 -9.91 -2.67 28.87
N LEU A 3 -9.86 -3.57 29.86
CA LEU A 3 -8.63 -4.31 30.13
C LEU A 3 -8.47 -5.48 29.16
N ILE A 4 -7.28 -5.67 28.62
CA ILE A 4 -6.94 -6.82 27.81
C ILE A 4 -6.98 -8.08 28.69
N ASP A 5 -7.79 -9.07 28.30
CA ASP A 5 -7.94 -10.35 28.98
C ASP A 5 -6.93 -11.39 28.44
N TYR A 6 -6.79 -11.42 27.13
CA TYR A 6 -5.81 -12.30 26.46
C TYR A 6 -5.30 -11.72 25.15
N VAL A 7 -4.10 -12.17 24.78
CA VAL A 7 -3.48 -12.00 23.45
C VAL A 7 -3.04 -13.38 22.98
N TYR A 8 -3.42 -13.76 21.77
CA TYR A 8 -3.07 -15.06 21.19
C TYR A 8 -2.73 -14.93 19.71
N ALA A 9 -1.66 -15.58 19.30
CA ALA A 9 -1.25 -15.61 17.90
C ALA A 9 -1.17 -17.05 17.37
N ARG A 10 -1.39 -17.18 16.06
CA ARG A 10 -1.19 -18.40 15.28
C ARG A 10 -0.54 -18.10 13.93
N GLU A 11 0.03 -19.14 13.33
CA GLU A 11 0.46 -19.09 11.94
C GLU A 11 -0.73 -19.38 11.03
N VAL A 12 -0.92 -18.55 9.99
CA VAL A 12 -1.90 -18.73 8.92
C VAL A 12 -1.21 -18.55 7.57
N LEU A 13 -1.91 -18.70 6.44
CA LEU A 13 -1.33 -18.55 5.11
C LEU A 13 -1.79 -17.24 4.46
N ASP A 14 -0.87 -16.59 3.77
CA ASP A 14 -1.14 -15.43 2.90
C ASP A 14 -1.66 -15.86 1.51
N SER A 15 -1.97 -14.90 0.65
CA SER A 15 -2.47 -15.09 -0.72
C SER A 15 -1.52 -15.86 -1.65
N ARG A 16 -0.24 -15.98 -1.27
CA ARG A 16 0.79 -16.73 -2.00
C ARG A 16 1.03 -18.11 -1.41
N GLY A 17 0.31 -18.49 -0.33
CA GLY A 17 0.50 -19.73 0.41
C GLY A 17 1.75 -19.73 1.30
N ASN A 18 2.31 -18.56 1.60
CA ASN A 18 3.38 -18.42 2.59
C ASN A 18 2.78 -18.19 3.98
N PRO A 19 3.44 -18.70 5.06
CA PRO A 19 3.00 -18.41 6.42
C PRO A 19 3.06 -16.92 6.76
N THR A 20 2.10 -16.49 7.56
CA THR A 20 2.10 -15.18 8.21
C THR A 20 1.45 -15.27 9.58
N VAL A 21 1.48 -14.16 10.33
CA VAL A 21 1.00 -14.09 11.71
C VAL A 21 -0.43 -13.56 11.75
N GLU A 22 -1.32 -14.31 12.40
CA GLU A 22 -2.63 -13.83 12.85
C GLU A 22 -2.58 -13.64 14.36
N VAL A 23 -3.10 -12.50 14.85
CA VAL A 23 -3.22 -12.18 16.27
C VAL A 23 -4.67 -11.92 16.64
N GLU A 24 -5.10 -12.47 17.78
CA GLU A 24 -6.38 -12.20 18.41
C GLU A 24 -6.18 -11.54 19.77
N VAL A 25 -7.01 -10.55 20.08
CA VAL A 25 -7.04 -9.87 21.37
C VAL A 25 -8.48 -9.85 21.86
N GLY A 26 -8.68 -10.26 23.12
CA GLY A 26 -9.95 -10.13 23.82
C GLY A 26 -9.83 -9.22 25.02
N THR A 27 -10.91 -8.48 25.35
CA THR A 27 -10.99 -7.64 26.54
C THR A 27 -11.91 -8.26 27.59
N VAL A 28 -11.74 -7.87 28.85
CA VAL A 28 -12.57 -8.32 29.98
C VAL A 28 -14.05 -7.97 29.77
N ASP A 29 -14.34 -6.85 29.09
CA ASP A 29 -15.69 -6.37 28.83
C ASP A 29 -16.31 -7.03 27.57
N GLY A 30 -15.60 -7.94 26.89
CA GLY A 30 -16.06 -8.74 25.76
C GLY A 30 -15.71 -8.19 24.38
N GLY A 31 -14.92 -7.12 24.31
CA GLY A 31 -14.36 -6.65 23.05
C GLY A 31 -13.44 -7.69 22.42
N PHE A 32 -13.49 -7.84 21.09
CA PHE A 32 -12.68 -8.77 20.32
C PHE A 32 -12.08 -8.09 19.10
N GLY A 33 -10.80 -8.36 18.84
CA GLY A 33 -10.10 -7.92 17.64
C GLY A 33 -9.18 -8.99 17.11
N SER A 34 -9.12 -9.13 15.79
CA SER A 34 -8.21 -10.03 15.10
C SER A 34 -7.53 -9.28 13.96
N ALA A 35 -6.26 -9.61 13.68
CA ALA A 35 -5.49 -9.03 12.59
C ALA A 35 -4.56 -10.06 11.96
N ILE A 36 -4.47 -10.04 10.62
CA ILE A 36 -3.52 -10.84 9.86
C ILE A 36 -2.53 -9.89 9.18
N VAL A 37 -1.24 -10.10 9.43
CA VAL A 37 -0.19 -9.21 8.94
C VAL A 37 0.19 -9.56 7.50
N PRO A 38 0.17 -8.59 6.54
CA PRO A 38 0.62 -8.85 5.17
C PRO A 38 2.13 -8.91 5.05
N SER A 39 2.63 -9.43 3.89
CA SER A 39 4.05 -9.63 3.60
C SER A 39 4.42 -9.15 2.20
N GLY A 40 5.54 -8.47 2.03
CA GLY A 40 6.05 -8.05 0.72
C GLY A 40 6.70 -9.17 -0.10
N ALA A 41 6.79 -9.01 -1.42
CA ALA A 41 7.66 -9.79 -2.29
C ALA A 41 9.03 -9.09 -2.41
N SER A 42 9.04 -7.82 -2.81
CA SER A 42 10.15 -6.89 -2.67
C SER A 42 10.06 -6.18 -1.33
N THR A 43 11.18 -5.88 -0.71
CA THR A 43 11.24 -5.16 0.57
C THR A 43 12.35 -4.15 0.52
N GLY A 44 12.06 -2.89 0.86
CA GLY A 44 13.06 -1.83 1.02
C GLY A 44 14.07 -2.19 2.11
N ILE A 45 15.34 -1.86 1.91
CA ILE A 45 16.41 -2.21 2.87
C ILE A 45 16.26 -1.51 4.23
N HIS A 46 15.42 -0.48 4.29
CA HIS A 46 15.15 0.32 5.49
C HIS A 46 13.86 -0.07 6.22
N GLU A 47 13.14 -1.11 5.75
CA GLU A 47 11.92 -1.60 6.40
C GLU A 47 12.21 -2.20 7.78
N ALA A 48 11.20 -2.17 8.66
CA ALA A 48 11.23 -2.94 9.90
C ALA A 48 11.27 -4.46 9.59
N VAL A 49 11.91 -5.23 10.46
CA VAL A 49 12.20 -6.65 10.22
C VAL A 49 10.93 -7.50 10.30
N GLU A 50 10.55 -8.12 9.20
CA GLU A 50 9.63 -9.25 9.22
C GLU A 50 10.38 -10.49 9.72
N LEU A 51 10.05 -10.96 10.93
CA LEU A 51 10.75 -12.09 11.53
C LEU A 51 10.30 -13.40 10.88
N ARG A 52 11.26 -14.10 10.26
CA ARG A 52 11.11 -15.42 9.65
C ARG A 52 12.04 -16.42 10.34
N ASP A 53 11.59 -17.67 10.44
CA ASP A 53 12.34 -18.71 11.18
C ASP A 53 13.66 -19.10 10.51
N GLY A 54 13.74 -19.00 9.17
CA GLY A 54 14.97 -19.31 8.41
C GLY A 54 15.31 -20.80 8.33
N GLU A 55 14.46 -21.69 8.86
CA GLU A 55 14.63 -23.15 8.85
C GLU A 55 14.00 -23.79 7.60
N GLU A 56 14.15 -25.13 7.42
CA GLU A 56 13.60 -25.85 6.26
C GLU A 56 12.07 -25.75 6.13
N ARG A 57 11.38 -25.57 7.24
CA ARG A 57 9.92 -25.44 7.27
C ARG A 57 9.46 -24.24 6.42
N TYR A 58 8.51 -24.47 5.49
CA TYR A 58 8.07 -23.48 4.50
C TYR A 58 9.21 -22.82 3.71
N ASN A 59 10.28 -23.56 3.41
CA ASN A 59 11.46 -23.05 2.69
C ASN A 59 12.08 -21.81 3.37
N GLY A 60 12.13 -21.78 4.69
CA GLY A 60 12.68 -20.68 5.47
C GLY A 60 11.70 -19.57 5.81
N LYS A 61 10.44 -19.64 5.32
CA LYS A 61 9.43 -18.58 5.49
C LYS A 61 8.50 -18.78 6.69
N GLY A 62 8.75 -19.79 7.56
CA GLY A 62 7.98 -20.01 8.80
C GLY A 62 7.95 -18.77 9.69
N VAL A 63 6.94 -18.67 10.57
CA VAL A 63 6.76 -17.52 11.50
C VAL A 63 6.50 -17.98 12.95
N GLU A 64 6.93 -19.22 13.28
CA GLU A 64 6.71 -19.79 14.63
C GLU A 64 7.40 -18.97 15.73
N GLU A 65 8.60 -18.42 15.48
CA GLU A 65 9.27 -17.57 16.45
C GLU A 65 8.52 -16.24 16.69
N ALA A 66 7.97 -15.63 15.62
CA ALA A 66 7.12 -14.45 15.75
C ALA A 66 5.84 -14.76 16.54
N VAL A 67 5.18 -15.89 16.25
CA VAL A 67 4.01 -16.38 17.01
C VAL A 67 4.36 -16.60 18.47
N LYS A 68 5.49 -17.24 18.74
CA LYS A 68 5.98 -17.47 20.10
C LYS A 68 6.28 -16.16 20.84
N ASN A 69 6.89 -15.17 20.16
CA ASN A 69 7.12 -13.84 20.74
C ASN A 69 5.81 -13.18 21.17
N VAL A 70 4.72 -13.30 20.37
CA VAL A 70 3.41 -12.82 20.79
C VAL A 70 2.90 -13.58 22.02
N ASN A 71 2.87 -14.92 21.95
CA ASN A 71 2.21 -15.76 22.96
C ASN A 71 2.94 -15.80 24.30
N GLU A 72 4.29 -15.73 24.30
CA GLU A 72 5.10 -15.92 25.50
C GLU A 72 5.69 -14.62 26.06
N LYS A 73 5.97 -13.61 25.22
CA LYS A 73 6.57 -12.35 25.65
C LYS A 73 5.55 -11.23 25.71
N ILE A 74 4.93 -10.89 24.55
CA ILE A 74 4.02 -9.74 24.44
C ILE A 74 2.75 -9.96 25.27
N ALA A 75 2.14 -11.14 25.20
CA ALA A 75 0.91 -11.45 25.95
C ALA A 75 1.09 -11.25 27.46
N ASN A 76 2.24 -11.65 28.02
CA ASN A 76 2.50 -11.49 29.46
C ASN A 76 2.60 -10.03 29.91
N GLU A 77 3.03 -9.13 29.04
CA GLU A 77 3.16 -7.69 29.34
C GLU A 77 1.83 -6.94 29.12
N LEU A 78 0.96 -7.44 28.20
CA LEU A 78 -0.26 -6.74 27.82
C LEU A 78 -1.51 -7.15 28.60
N VAL A 79 -1.56 -8.33 29.22
CA VAL A 79 -2.70 -8.74 30.04
C VAL A 79 -2.93 -7.72 31.16
N TYR A 80 -4.19 -7.25 31.29
CA TYR A 80 -4.64 -6.16 32.15
C TYR A 80 -4.18 -4.73 31.76
N PHE A 81 -3.53 -4.57 30.59
CA PHE A 81 -3.30 -3.24 30.02
C PHE A 81 -4.62 -2.64 29.51
N ASP A 82 -4.77 -1.31 29.46
CA ASP A 82 -5.96 -0.68 28.92
C ASP A 82 -5.93 -0.66 27.39
N ALA A 83 -6.84 -1.40 26.74
CA ALA A 83 -6.94 -1.48 25.28
C ALA A 83 -7.24 -0.13 24.62
N TYR A 84 -7.82 0.83 25.35
CA TYR A 84 -8.04 2.20 24.82
C TYR A 84 -6.76 3.06 24.80
N ASP A 85 -5.72 2.66 25.50
CA ASP A 85 -4.42 3.35 25.49
C ASP A 85 -3.50 2.81 24.37
N GLN A 86 -3.92 2.99 23.10
CA GLN A 86 -3.15 2.54 21.92
C GLN A 86 -1.72 3.07 21.94
N LEU A 87 -1.53 4.34 22.31
CA LEU A 87 -0.18 4.95 22.39
C LEU A 87 0.70 4.24 23.43
N GLY A 88 0.13 3.91 24.57
CA GLY A 88 0.81 3.16 25.64
C GLY A 88 1.14 1.74 25.20
N VAL A 89 0.20 1.06 24.54
CA VAL A 89 0.40 -0.29 23.96
C VAL A 89 1.56 -0.29 22.98
N ASP A 90 1.51 0.56 21.95
CA ASP A 90 2.53 0.60 20.89
C ASP A 90 3.92 0.99 21.45
N LYS A 91 3.96 1.96 22.37
CA LYS A 91 5.19 2.34 23.07
C LYS A 91 5.79 1.19 23.88
N MET A 92 4.94 0.40 24.55
CA MET A 92 5.38 -0.77 25.30
C MET A 92 5.94 -1.84 24.36
N LEU A 93 5.27 -2.13 23.22
CA LEU A 93 5.73 -3.08 22.22
C LEU A 93 7.11 -2.70 21.65
N ILE A 94 7.30 -1.42 21.30
CA ILE A 94 8.58 -0.88 20.82
C ILE A 94 9.67 -1.02 21.89
N ALA A 95 9.36 -0.70 23.16
CA ALA A 95 10.31 -0.79 24.26
C ALA A 95 10.69 -2.24 24.59
N LEU A 96 9.75 -3.18 24.45
CA LEU A 96 9.96 -4.61 24.67
C LEU A 96 10.86 -5.22 23.57
N ASP A 97 10.74 -4.77 22.34
CA ASP A 97 11.67 -5.14 21.25
C ASP A 97 13.06 -4.55 21.48
N GLY A 98 13.15 -3.25 21.79
CA GLY A 98 14.37 -2.53 22.12
C GLY A 98 15.33 -2.29 20.97
N THR A 99 14.99 -2.64 19.72
CA THR A 99 15.77 -2.34 18.51
C THR A 99 15.08 -1.28 17.64
N GLU A 100 15.86 -0.58 16.81
CA GLU A 100 15.32 0.47 15.95
C GLU A 100 14.41 -0.11 14.86
N ASN A 101 14.73 -1.31 14.35
CA ASN A 101 14.03 -1.97 13.25
C ASN A 101 13.12 -3.14 13.68
N LYS A 102 12.81 -3.27 14.98
CA LYS A 102 11.94 -4.33 15.52
C LYS A 102 12.47 -5.75 15.27
N GLY A 103 13.79 -5.90 15.26
CA GLY A 103 14.46 -7.16 14.90
C GLY A 103 14.40 -8.25 15.96
N ASN A 104 14.08 -7.95 17.24
CA ASN A 104 14.05 -8.93 18.31
C ASN A 104 12.71 -9.67 18.42
N LEU A 105 11.59 -8.97 18.28
CA LEU A 105 10.25 -9.56 18.32
C LEU A 105 9.69 -9.83 16.94
N GLY A 106 10.08 -9.03 15.95
CA GLY A 106 9.53 -9.00 14.61
C GLY A 106 8.44 -7.94 14.45
N ALA A 107 8.54 -7.11 13.39
CA ALA A 107 7.50 -6.14 13.07
C ALA A 107 6.15 -6.81 12.79
N ASN A 108 6.15 -8.03 12.23
CA ASN A 108 4.94 -8.82 12.02
C ASN A 108 4.24 -9.20 13.35
N ALA A 109 4.98 -9.62 14.37
CA ALA A 109 4.44 -9.89 15.71
C ALA A 109 3.89 -8.61 16.35
N ILE A 110 4.65 -7.53 16.31
CA ILE A 110 4.29 -6.23 16.91
C ILE A 110 3.05 -5.64 16.23
N LEU A 111 3.02 -5.59 14.90
CA LEU A 111 1.91 -5.02 14.15
C LEU A 111 0.62 -5.83 14.33
N GLY A 112 0.70 -7.17 14.30
CA GLY A 112 -0.46 -8.01 14.54
C GLY A 112 -1.15 -7.67 15.86
N VAL A 113 -0.35 -7.49 16.92
CA VAL A 113 -0.87 -7.09 18.24
C VAL A 113 -1.43 -5.67 18.22
N SER A 114 -0.70 -4.70 17.65
CA SER A 114 -1.11 -3.30 17.58
C SER A 114 -2.49 -3.13 16.90
N ILE A 115 -2.71 -3.82 15.75
CA ILE A 115 -3.99 -3.79 15.04
C ILE A 115 -5.08 -4.53 15.83
N ALA A 116 -4.78 -5.72 16.35
CA ALA A 116 -5.77 -6.51 17.07
C ALA A 116 -6.27 -5.79 18.33
N VAL A 117 -5.40 -5.06 19.06
CA VAL A 117 -5.79 -4.21 20.20
C VAL A 117 -6.71 -3.08 19.75
N ALA A 118 -6.37 -2.36 18.67
CA ALA A 118 -7.22 -1.28 18.16
C ALA A 118 -8.61 -1.80 17.76
N ARG A 119 -8.69 -2.97 17.13
CA ARG A 119 -9.96 -3.61 16.75
C ARG A 119 -10.76 -4.06 17.97
N ALA A 120 -10.10 -4.64 19.00
CA ALA A 120 -10.75 -5.03 20.23
C ALA A 120 -11.33 -3.81 20.96
N ALA A 121 -10.58 -2.72 21.04
CA ALA A 121 -11.02 -1.47 21.64
C ALA A 121 -12.18 -0.83 20.85
N ALA A 122 -12.13 -0.82 19.52
CA ALA A 122 -13.20 -0.34 18.66
C ALA A 122 -14.48 -1.15 18.87
N ASN A 123 -14.37 -2.48 18.89
CA ASN A 123 -15.49 -3.40 19.14
C ASN A 123 -16.12 -3.17 20.52
N ASP A 124 -15.30 -3.03 21.54
CA ASP A 124 -15.74 -2.76 22.91
C ASP A 124 -16.46 -1.39 23.05
N ALA A 125 -15.97 -0.39 22.28
CA ALA A 125 -16.62 0.92 22.20
C ALA A 125 -17.89 0.92 21.35
N GLY A 126 -18.22 -0.17 20.66
CA GLY A 126 -19.34 -0.26 19.72
C GLY A 126 -19.18 0.63 18.49
N LEU A 127 -17.93 0.88 18.05
CA LEU A 127 -17.59 1.71 16.91
C LEU A 127 -16.95 0.87 15.81
N PRO A 128 -17.21 1.16 14.52
CA PRO A 128 -16.41 0.63 13.43
C PRO A 128 -14.96 1.15 13.53
N LEU A 129 -13.98 0.39 13.00
CA LEU A 129 -12.58 0.69 13.19
C LEU A 129 -12.19 2.06 12.58
N TYR A 130 -12.72 2.39 11.39
CA TYR A 130 -12.42 3.69 10.76
C TYR A 130 -12.87 4.87 11.63
N GLN A 131 -13.99 4.76 12.35
CA GLN A 131 -14.50 5.81 13.22
C GLN A 131 -13.75 5.86 14.55
N TYR A 132 -13.35 4.70 15.08
CA TYR A 132 -12.54 4.61 16.30
C TYR A 132 -11.18 5.28 16.10
N LEU A 133 -10.49 5.00 14.99
CA LEU A 133 -9.18 5.56 14.68
C LEU A 133 -9.25 7.03 14.23
N GLY A 134 -10.25 7.38 13.41
CA GLY A 134 -10.34 8.68 12.74
C GLY A 134 -11.24 9.70 13.41
N GLY A 135 -12.02 9.25 14.41
CA GLY A 135 -12.99 10.09 15.12
C GLY A 135 -14.14 10.56 14.22
N VAL A 136 -14.82 11.60 14.66
CA VAL A 136 -16.07 12.10 14.04
C VAL A 136 -15.91 12.71 12.64
N ASN A 137 -14.69 12.95 12.19
CA ASN A 137 -14.43 13.53 10.86
C ASN A 137 -13.97 12.51 9.81
N ALA A 138 -13.93 11.23 10.14
CA ALA A 138 -13.59 10.14 9.20
C ALA A 138 -14.75 9.96 8.22
N LYS A 139 -14.60 10.45 6.95
CA LYS A 139 -15.68 10.45 5.96
C LYS A 139 -15.20 10.52 4.50
N THR A 140 -13.89 10.70 4.27
CA THR A 140 -13.37 10.78 2.91
C THR A 140 -13.09 9.38 2.39
N MET A 141 -13.84 9.00 1.34
CA MET A 141 -13.62 7.75 0.63
C MET A 141 -12.36 7.88 -0.24
N PRO A 142 -11.44 6.90 -0.20
CA PRO A 142 -10.22 7.01 -0.97
C PRO A 142 -10.45 6.73 -2.46
N ILE A 143 -9.69 7.40 -3.33
CA ILE A 143 -9.58 7.04 -4.75
C ILE A 143 -8.83 5.70 -4.83
N PRO A 144 -9.40 4.67 -5.47
CA PRO A 144 -8.70 3.41 -5.65
C PRO A 144 -7.69 3.52 -6.80
N MET A 145 -6.43 3.22 -6.50
CA MET A 145 -5.34 3.02 -7.45
C MET A 145 -5.29 1.53 -7.79
N MET A 146 -5.94 1.16 -8.89
CA MET A 146 -6.16 -0.25 -9.25
C MET A 146 -5.09 -0.74 -10.21
N ASN A 147 -4.20 -1.62 -9.76
CA ASN A 147 -3.16 -2.24 -10.58
C ASN A 147 -3.78 -3.26 -11.55
N ILE A 148 -3.87 -2.92 -12.84
CA ILE A 148 -4.54 -3.75 -13.87
C ILE A 148 -3.59 -4.40 -14.89
N ILE A 149 -2.32 -3.95 -14.96
CA ILE A 149 -1.23 -4.64 -15.67
C ILE A 149 -0.02 -4.71 -14.74
N ASN A 150 0.54 -5.90 -14.60
CA ASN A 150 1.73 -6.19 -13.82
C ASN A 150 2.95 -6.41 -14.73
N GLY A 151 4.10 -5.92 -14.30
CA GLY A 151 5.43 -6.22 -14.82
C GLY A 151 6.44 -6.41 -13.69
N GLY A 152 7.73 -6.22 -13.96
CA GLY A 152 8.81 -6.33 -12.97
C GLY A 152 8.71 -7.61 -12.13
N GLU A 153 8.97 -7.52 -10.84
CA GLU A 153 8.92 -8.65 -9.90
C GLU A 153 7.49 -9.19 -9.66
N HIS A 154 6.45 -8.45 -10.05
CA HIS A 154 5.04 -8.87 -9.87
C HIS A 154 4.51 -9.78 -10.99
N ALA A 155 5.31 -10.03 -12.06
CA ALA A 155 4.91 -10.83 -13.19
C ALA A 155 6.09 -11.49 -13.92
N ASP A 156 5.94 -12.75 -14.31
CA ASP A 156 6.89 -13.44 -15.19
C ASP A 156 6.66 -13.03 -16.66
N ASN A 157 7.08 -11.80 -17.01
CA ASN A 157 6.97 -11.22 -18.35
C ASN A 157 8.16 -10.29 -18.65
N ASN A 158 8.11 -9.56 -19.78
CA ASN A 158 9.18 -8.68 -20.25
C ASN A 158 8.90 -7.18 -20.04
N VAL A 159 7.96 -6.82 -19.20
CA VAL A 159 7.60 -5.41 -18.89
C VAL A 159 8.44 -4.94 -17.71
N ASP A 160 9.21 -3.85 -17.86
CA ASP A 160 10.13 -3.38 -16.82
C ASP A 160 9.42 -2.67 -15.67
N ILE A 161 8.44 -1.80 -15.97
CA ILE A 161 7.63 -1.09 -14.96
C ILE A 161 6.74 -2.10 -14.24
N GLN A 162 6.78 -2.07 -12.89
CA GLN A 162 6.17 -3.11 -12.06
C GLN A 162 4.65 -3.07 -12.06
N GLU A 163 4.04 -1.88 -12.03
CA GLU A 163 2.60 -1.73 -11.97
C GLU A 163 2.08 -0.60 -12.86
N PHE A 164 0.97 -0.90 -13.55
CA PHE A 164 0.21 0.09 -14.31
C PHE A 164 -1.20 0.16 -13.73
N MET A 165 -1.53 1.31 -13.16
CA MET A 165 -2.74 1.52 -12.41
C MET A 165 -3.69 2.47 -13.10
N ILE A 166 -5.00 2.27 -12.87
CA ILE A 166 -6.06 3.22 -13.19
C ILE A 166 -6.63 3.84 -11.92
N MET A 167 -7.06 5.09 -12.02
CA MET A 167 -7.66 5.87 -10.94
C MET A 167 -8.94 6.51 -11.43
N PRO A 168 -10.13 6.05 -11.00
CA PRO A 168 -11.43 6.58 -11.43
C PRO A 168 -11.79 7.89 -10.73
N ILE A 169 -11.17 9.00 -11.13
CA ILE A 169 -11.31 10.31 -10.48
C ILE A 169 -12.60 11.05 -10.87
N GLY A 170 -13.22 10.68 -11.99
CA GLY A 170 -14.45 11.30 -12.47
C GLY A 170 -15.73 10.73 -11.84
N ALA A 171 -15.63 9.79 -10.91
CA ALA A 171 -16.76 9.23 -10.19
C ALA A 171 -17.29 10.22 -9.14
N GLU A 172 -18.59 10.12 -8.82
CA GLU A 172 -19.22 10.92 -7.75
C GLU A 172 -19.20 10.19 -6.40
N THR A 173 -19.05 8.85 -6.39
CA THR A 173 -19.04 7.99 -5.20
C THR A 173 -17.96 6.91 -5.34
N PHE A 174 -17.56 6.31 -4.22
CA PHE A 174 -16.64 5.18 -4.25
C PHE A 174 -17.24 3.97 -4.99
N LYS A 175 -18.53 3.71 -4.80
CA LYS A 175 -19.27 2.65 -5.52
C LYS A 175 -19.19 2.81 -7.03
N GLU A 176 -19.37 4.04 -7.54
CA GLU A 176 -19.22 4.33 -8.96
C GLU A 176 -17.76 4.18 -9.41
N ALA A 177 -16.80 4.64 -8.62
CA ALA A 177 -15.38 4.47 -8.90
C ALA A 177 -15.00 2.98 -9.03
N LEU A 178 -15.46 2.14 -8.11
CA LEU A 178 -15.23 0.70 -8.15
C LEU A 178 -15.90 0.04 -9.38
N ARG A 179 -17.11 0.46 -9.75
CA ARG A 179 -17.80 0.01 -10.97
C ARG A 179 -16.98 0.36 -12.21
N MET A 180 -16.57 1.63 -12.35
CA MET A 180 -15.75 2.10 -13.47
C MET A 180 -14.46 1.29 -13.61
N GLY A 181 -13.75 1.08 -12.50
CA GLY A 181 -12.52 0.27 -12.48
C GLY A 181 -12.76 -1.17 -12.90
N ALA A 182 -13.82 -1.81 -12.41
CA ALA A 182 -14.18 -3.19 -12.79
C ALA A 182 -14.55 -3.30 -14.27
N GLU A 183 -15.29 -2.35 -14.82
CA GLU A 183 -15.66 -2.32 -16.24
C GLU A 183 -14.43 -2.14 -17.13
N VAL A 184 -13.50 -1.24 -16.78
CA VAL A 184 -12.21 -1.08 -17.49
C VAL A 184 -11.36 -2.34 -17.40
N TYR A 185 -11.27 -2.99 -16.22
CA TYR A 185 -10.54 -4.24 -16.04
C TYR A 185 -11.08 -5.35 -16.95
N HIS A 186 -12.40 -5.51 -17.04
CA HIS A 186 -13.01 -6.49 -17.94
C HIS A 186 -12.85 -6.13 -19.43
N ALA A 187 -12.92 -4.85 -19.79
CA ALA A 187 -12.61 -4.38 -21.14
C ALA A 187 -11.15 -4.67 -21.51
N LEU A 188 -10.19 -4.44 -20.57
CA LEU A 188 -8.79 -4.75 -20.79
C LEU A 188 -8.55 -6.24 -21.04
N LYS A 189 -9.22 -7.13 -20.29
CA LYS A 189 -9.18 -8.57 -20.56
C LYS A 189 -9.55 -8.91 -21.98
N LYS A 190 -10.59 -8.25 -22.51
CA LYS A 190 -11.04 -8.44 -23.90
C LYS A 190 -10.01 -7.89 -24.89
N VAL A 191 -9.50 -6.67 -24.67
CA VAL A 191 -8.46 -6.05 -25.52
C VAL A 191 -7.24 -6.94 -25.63
N LEU A 192 -6.73 -7.46 -24.51
CA LEU A 192 -5.57 -8.36 -24.49
C LEU A 192 -5.86 -9.66 -25.25
N LYS A 193 -7.03 -10.26 -25.02
CA LYS A 193 -7.44 -11.49 -25.71
C LYS A 193 -7.58 -11.29 -27.23
N ASP A 194 -8.17 -10.18 -27.68
CA ASP A 194 -8.34 -9.87 -29.10
C ASP A 194 -6.99 -9.64 -29.80
N LYS A 195 -5.97 -9.21 -29.06
CA LYS A 195 -4.58 -9.09 -29.51
C LYS A 195 -3.78 -10.40 -29.40
N GLY A 196 -4.36 -11.48 -28.89
CA GLY A 196 -3.68 -12.77 -28.69
C GLY A 196 -2.69 -12.77 -27.53
N LEU A 197 -2.81 -11.81 -26.61
CA LEU A 197 -1.96 -11.66 -25.42
C LEU A 197 -2.48 -12.46 -24.25
N SER A 198 -1.58 -12.78 -23.28
CA SER A 198 -1.95 -13.48 -22.04
C SER A 198 -2.93 -12.67 -21.21
N THR A 199 -3.91 -13.36 -20.62
CA THR A 199 -4.81 -12.82 -19.60
C THR A 199 -4.64 -13.53 -18.25
N GLY A 200 -3.51 -14.20 -18.04
CA GLY A 200 -3.05 -14.63 -16.71
C GLY A 200 -2.79 -13.43 -15.84
N VAL A 201 -2.96 -13.59 -14.53
CA VAL A 201 -2.82 -12.49 -13.56
C VAL A 201 -1.60 -12.66 -12.69
N GLY A 202 -0.99 -11.57 -12.29
CA GLY A 202 0.09 -11.51 -11.31
C GLY A 202 -0.43 -11.56 -9.86
N ASP A 203 0.46 -11.35 -8.92
CA ASP A 203 0.19 -11.45 -7.48
C ASP A 203 -0.90 -10.49 -7.00
N GLU A 204 -1.02 -9.33 -7.62
CA GLU A 204 -1.98 -8.30 -7.25
C GLU A 204 -3.25 -8.29 -8.10
N GLY A 205 -3.43 -9.29 -8.98
CA GLY A 205 -4.62 -9.48 -9.79
C GLY A 205 -4.62 -8.73 -11.13
N GLY A 206 -3.62 -7.90 -11.41
CA GLY A 206 -3.40 -7.30 -12.73
C GLY A 206 -2.98 -8.34 -13.78
N PHE A 207 -3.30 -8.10 -15.06
CA PHE A 207 -2.88 -9.00 -16.14
C PHE A 207 -1.37 -8.92 -16.36
N ALA A 208 -0.76 -10.03 -16.76
CA ALA A 208 0.68 -10.17 -16.96
C ALA A 208 1.03 -10.58 -18.41
N PRO A 209 0.71 -9.76 -19.42
CA PRO A 209 1.07 -10.06 -20.81
C PRO A 209 2.55 -9.76 -21.07
N ASN A 210 3.17 -10.46 -22.05
CA ASN A 210 4.38 -9.98 -22.70
C ASN A 210 4.01 -8.84 -23.66
N LEU A 211 4.70 -7.71 -23.56
CA LEU A 211 4.47 -6.52 -24.38
C LEU A 211 5.76 -6.08 -25.07
N GLU A 212 5.63 -5.36 -26.17
CA GLU A 212 6.77 -4.86 -26.94
C GLU A 212 7.54 -3.72 -26.24
N SER A 213 6.87 -3.02 -25.32
CA SER A 213 7.43 -1.91 -24.54
C SER A 213 6.50 -1.53 -23.38
N ASN A 214 7.01 -0.74 -22.40
CA ASN A 214 6.20 -0.15 -21.34
C ASN A 214 5.09 0.77 -21.91
N LYS A 215 5.35 1.51 -23.00
CA LYS A 215 4.33 2.33 -23.69
C LYS A 215 3.14 1.49 -24.19
N LYS A 216 3.38 0.24 -24.59
CA LYS A 216 2.33 -0.66 -25.06
C LYS A 216 1.34 -1.05 -23.99
N ALA A 217 1.75 -1.05 -22.72
CA ALA A 217 0.84 -1.25 -21.60
C ALA A 217 -0.17 -0.09 -21.50
N PHE A 218 0.31 1.15 -21.58
CA PHE A 218 -0.58 2.33 -21.60
C PHE A 218 -1.53 2.31 -22.78
N ASP A 219 -1.08 1.97 -24.00
CA ASP A 219 -1.94 1.86 -25.17
C ASP A 219 -3.08 0.87 -24.95
N CYS A 220 -2.79 -0.30 -24.39
CA CYS A 220 -3.81 -1.31 -24.08
C CYS A 220 -4.81 -0.80 -23.03
N ILE A 221 -4.33 -0.08 -22.00
CA ILE A 221 -5.18 0.50 -20.96
C ILE A 221 -6.08 1.58 -21.55
N LEU A 222 -5.55 2.51 -22.36
CA LEU A 222 -6.34 3.56 -22.98
C LEU A 222 -7.40 3.00 -23.95
N GLU A 223 -7.06 1.94 -24.69
CA GLU A 223 -8.03 1.22 -25.52
C GLU A 223 -9.15 0.60 -24.67
N ALA A 224 -8.80 0.04 -23.50
CA ALA A 224 -9.77 -0.54 -22.56
C ALA A 224 -10.66 0.54 -21.91
N VAL A 225 -10.10 1.66 -21.48
CA VAL A 225 -10.85 2.82 -20.95
C VAL A 225 -11.89 3.28 -21.95
N LYS A 226 -11.48 3.49 -23.21
CA LYS A 226 -12.37 3.87 -24.30
C LYS A 226 -13.44 2.80 -24.60
N ALA A 227 -13.05 1.51 -24.60
CA ALA A 227 -13.98 0.40 -24.85
C ALA A 227 -15.02 0.25 -23.73
N ALA A 228 -14.69 0.63 -22.50
CA ALA A 228 -15.62 0.69 -21.37
C ALA A 228 -16.53 1.94 -21.40
N GLY A 229 -16.29 2.88 -22.31
CA GLY A 229 -17.11 4.07 -22.47
C GLY A 229 -16.67 5.29 -21.65
N TYR A 230 -15.45 5.28 -21.12
CA TYR A 230 -14.87 6.35 -20.33
C TYR A 230 -13.84 7.17 -21.10
N GLU A 231 -13.61 8.41 -20.63
CA GLU A 231 -12.65 9.36 -21.18
C GLU A 231 -11.37 9.39 -20.31
N ALA A 232 -10.23 9.00 -20.92
CA ALA A 232 -8.94 9.08 -20.25
C ALA A 232 -8.53 10.55 -20.02
N GLY A 233 -8.00 10.83 -18.83
CA GLY A 233 -7.64 12.18 -18.40
C GLY A 233 -8.80 12.98 -17.76
N LYS A 234 -10.02 12.46 -17.82
CA LYS A 234 -11.20 13.10 -17.24
C LYS A 234 -11.94 12.18 -16.27
N ASP A 235 -12.34 11.00 -16.74
CA ASP A 235 -13.03 10.01 -15.91
C ASP A 235 -12.01 9.10 -15.21
N ILE A 236 -10.98 8.68 -15.95
CA ILE A 236 -9.91 7.79 -15.52
C ILE A 236 -8.55 8.45 -15.80
N VAL A 237 -7.71 8.54 -14.80
CA VAL A 237 -6.29 8.86 -14.96
C VAL A 237 -5.42 7.65 -14.63
N LEU A 238 -4.13 7.73 -14.95
CA LEU A 238 -3.19 6.62 -14.82
C LEU A 238 -2.19 6.89 -13.69
N ALA A 239 -1.69 5.81 -13.12
CA ALA A 239 -0.56 5.81 -12.20
C ALA A 239 0.37 4.64 -12.55
N ILE A 240 1.64 4.76 -12.17
CA ILE A 240 2.62 3.69 -12.26
C ILE A 240 3.35 3.52 -10.93
N ASP A 241 3.80 2.30 -10.69
CA ASP A 241 4.87 1.98 -9.77
C ASP A 241 6.03 1.44 -10.59
N ALA A 242 7.12 2.20 -10.62
CA ALA A 242 8.30 1.81 -11.38
C ALA A 242 9.16 0.79 -10.63
N ALA A 243 9.14 0.81 -9.29
CA ALA A 243 10.03 0.03 -8.42
C ALA A 243 11.48 0.11 -8.90
N ALA A 244 11.96 1.33 -9.13
CA ALA A 244 13.20 1.57 -9.88
C ALA A 244 14.46 1.03 -9.18
N SER A 245 14.41 0.73 -7.89
CA SER A 245 15.49 0.04 -7.18
C SER A 245 15.78 -1.34 -7.77
N GLU A 246 14.75 -2.05 -8.30
CA GLU A 246 14.87 -3.41 -8.86
C GLU A 246 15.68 -3.44 -10.16
N PHE A 247 15.70 -2.35 -10.92
CA PHE A 247 16.48 -2.26 -12.16
C PHE A 247 17.65 -1.25 -12.07
N TYR A 248 18.05 -0.84 -10.86
CA TYR A 248 19.21 0.01 -10.64
C TYR A 248 20.49 -0.81 -10.46
N ASP A 249 21.44 -0.63 -11.38
CA ASP A 249 22.81 -1.21 -11.29
C ASP A 249 23.70 -0.26 -10.48
N VAL A 250 23.99 -0.64 -9.23
CA VAL A 250 24.79 0.16 -8.28
C VAL A 250 26.22 0.38 -8.78
N ASP A 251 26.80 -0.61 -9.45
CA ASP A 251 28.19 -0.53 -9.94
C ASP A 251 28.32 0.42 -11.14
N LYS A 252 27.32 0.40 -12.04
CA LYS A 252 27.27 1.29 -13.21
C LYS A 252 26.65 2.65 -12.88
N LYS A 253 25.93 2.76 -11.76
CA LYS A 253 25.08 3.91 -11.41
C LYS A 253 24.08 4.23 -12.54
N LYS A 254 23.39 3.20 -13.03
CA LYS A 254 22.42 3.29 -14.11
C LYS A 254 21.18 2.48 -13.85
N TYR A 255 20.08 2.93 -14.40
CA TYR A 255 18.80 2.25 -14.45
C TYR A 255 18.71 1.45 -15.76
N ILE A 256 18.53 0.13 -15.69
CA ILE A 256 18.58 -0.78 -16.84
C ILE A 256 17.19 -1.36 -17.08
N LEU A 257 16.50 -0.84 -18.10
CA LEU A 257 15.23 -1.39 -18.58
C LEU A 257 15.53 -2.53 -19.56
N ALA A 258 15.65 -3.73 -19.02
CA ALA A 258 16.09 -4.91 -19.77
C ALA A 258 15.11 -5.31 -20.87
N GLY A 259 13.80 -5.18 -20.61
CA GLY A 259 12.74 -5.47 -21.57
C GLY A 259 12.76 -4.56 -22.80
N GLU A 260 13.20 -3.31 -22.63
CA GLU A 260 13.38 -2.35 -23.73
C GLU A 260 14.84 -2.28 -24.26
N GLY A 261 15.79 -2.91 -23.59
CA GLY A 261 17.21 -2.84 -23.97
C GLY A 261 17.80 -1.44 -23.83
N ARG A 262 17.35 -0.66 -22.84
CA ARG A 262 17.75 0.74 -22.61
C ARG A 262 18.43 0.91 -21.26
N GLU A 263 19.40 1.81 -21.20
CA GLU A 263 20.07 2.21 -19.97
C GLU A 263 19.95 3.73 -19.78
N PHE A 264 19.75 4.18 -18.53
CA PHE A 264 19.57 5.58 -18.20
C PHE A 264 20.39 5.99 -16.99
N THR A 265 20.86 7.23 -16.97
CA THR A 265 21.17 7.93 -15.70
C THR A 265 19.88 8.35 -15.01
N ALA A 266 19.93 8.82 -13.76
CA ALA A 266 18.76 9.35 -13.06
C ALA A 266 18.06 10.47 -13.82
N GLU A 267 18.83 11.43 -14.36
CA GLU A 267 18.28 12.55 -15.14
C GLU A 267 17.63 12.08 -16.45
N GLU A 268 18.24 11.08 -17.14
CA GLU A 268 17.68 10.53 -18.38
C GLU A 268 16.38 9.76 -18.09
N LEU A 269 16.31 9.00 -16.98
CA LEU A 269 15.09 8.30 -16.59
C LEU A 269 13.99 9.29 -16.18
N ALA A 270 14.32 10.36 -15.45
CA ALA A 270 13.35 11.42 -15.13
C ALA A 270 12.78 12.09 -16.40
N LYS A 271 13.60 12.32 -17.42
CA LYS A 271 13.13 12.82 -18.72
C LYS A 271 12.26 11.81 -19.48
N PHE A 272 12.56 10.53 -19.35
CA PHE A 272 11.69 9.48 -19.91
C PHE A 272 10.32 9.49 -19.25
N TYR A 273 10.24 9.69 -17.93
CA TYR A 273 8.95 9.89 -17.26
C TYR A 273 8.25 11.16 -17.71
N GLU A 274 8.98 12.27 -17.94
CA GLU A 274 8.40 13.49 -18.49
C GLU A 274 7.78 13.26 -19.87
N GLU A 275 8.43 12.48 -20.75
CA GLU A 275 7.87 12.08 -22.04
C GLU A 275 6.57 11.30 -21.86
N LEU A 276 6.53 10.32 -20.93
CA LEU A 276 5.34 9.52 -20.64
C LEU A 276 4.18 10.39 -20.10
N VAL A 277 4.46 11.29 -19.17
CA VAL A 277 3.46 12.22 -18.59
C VAL A 277 2.89 13.16 -19.65
N ASN A 278 3.70 13.59 -20.61
CA ASN A 278 3.23 14.45 -21.72
C ASN A 278 2.40 13.69 -22.77
N GLU A 279 2.58 12.36 -22.88
CA GLU A 279 1.89 11.51 -23.86
C GLU A 279 0.63 10.85 -23.28
N TYR A 280 0.64 10.52 -22.00
CA TYR A 280 -0.41 9.78 -21.31
C TYR A 280 -0.93 10.56 -20.08
N PRO A 281 -2.18 10.40 -19.66
CA PRO A 281 -2.73 11.08 -18.48
C PRO A 281 -2.25 10.43 -17.17
N ILE A 282 -0.92 10.43 -16.94
CA ILE A 282 -0.28 9.90 -15.74
C ILE A 282 -0.25 11.00 -14.68
N TYR A 283 -0.83 10.73 -13.50
CA TYR A 283 -0.92 11.66 -12.38
C TYR A 283 -0.18 11.19 -11.14
N SER A 284 0.37 9.97 -11.16
CA SER A 284 1.16 9.44 -10.04
C SER A 284 2.28 8.52 -10.54
N ILE A 285 3.48 8.70 -10.01
CA ILE A 285 4.66 7.85 -10.25
C ILE A 285 5.22 7.46 -8.88
N GLU A 286 5.19 6.18 -8.59
CA GLU A 286 5.73 5.58 -7.38
C GLU A 286 7.12 5.02 -7.68
N ASP A 287 8.05 5.22 -6.72
CA ASP A 287 9.43 4.76 -6.74
C ASP A 287 10.11 4.90 -8.10
N GLY A 288 9.99 6.13 -8.66
CA GLY A 288 10.55 6.46 -9.97
C GLY A 288 12.07 6.37 -10.05
N LEU A 289 12.76 6.40 -8.90
CA LEU A 289 14.20 6.24 -8.78
C LEU A 289 14.54 5.36 -7.56
N ALA A 290 15.79 4.88 -7.48
CA ALA A 290 16.24 4.01 -6.42
C ALA A 290 16.14 4.66 -5.02
N GLU A 291 15.93 3.84 -3.98
CA GLU A 291 15.60 4.23 -2.60
C GLU A 291 16.64 5.08 -1.88
N ASP A 292 17.88 5.14 -2.36
CA ASP A 292 18.94 5.98 -1.81
C ASP A 292 19.51 7.01 -2.82
N ASP A 293 18.87 7.17 -3.99
CA ASP A 293 19.26 8.16 -5.02
C ASP A 293 18.64 9.55 -4.73
N TRP A 294 19.01 10.14 -3.61
CA TRP A 294 18.50 11.45 -3.15
C TRP A 294 18.67 12.58 -4.16
N GLU A 295 19.80 12.62 -4.89
CA GLU A 295 20.07 13.63 -5.90
C GLU A 295 19.16 13.46 -7.12
N GLY A 296 18.95 12.22 -7.55
CA GLY A 296 18.02 11.88 -8.62
C GLY A 296 16.57 12.22 -8.23
N TRP A 297 16.13 11.86 -7.02
CA TRP A 297 14.80 12.19 -6.52
C TRP A 297 14.54 13.70 -6.46
N LYS A 298 15.53 14.49 -6.03
CA LYS A 298 15.43 15.97 -6.07
C LYS A 298 15.26 16.46 -7.51
N TYR A 299 16.07 15.95 -8.45
CA TYR A 299 15.94 16.32 -9.87
C TYR A 299 14.56 15.95 -10.45
N LEU A 300 14.07 14.74 -10.16
CA LEU A 300 12.74 14.29 -10.59
C LEU A 300 11.64 15.18 -10.02
N THR A 301 11.77 15.57 -8.75
CA THR A 301 10.80 16.43 -8.07
C THR A 301 10.78 17.84 -8.67
N ASP A 302 11.94 18.42 -8.95
CA ASP A 302 12.03 19.72 -9.62
C ASP A 302 11.41 19.69 -11.03
N LEU A 303 11.53 18.57 -11.74
CA LEU A 303 11.03 18.41 -13.11
C LEU A 303 9.51 18.18 -13.16
N LEU A 304 8.97 17.34 -12.30
CA LEU A 304 7.59 16.84 -12.40
C LEU A 304 6.70 17.09 -11.19
N GLY A 305 7.25 17.48 -10.03
CA GLY A 305 6.52 17.52 -8.77
C GLY A 305 5.35 18.50 -8.70
N GLU A 306 5.26 19.48 -9.62
CA GLU A 306 4.09 20.37 -9.72
C GLU A 306 2.93 19.75 -10.52
N LYS A 307 3.20 18.73 -11.33
CA LYS A 307 2.24 18.13 -12.27
C LYS A 307 1.83 16.70 -11.87
N VAL A 308 2.71 15.98 -11.17
CA VAL A 308 2.57 14.57 -10.90
C VAL A 308 2.84 14.30 -9.42
N GLN A 309 2.02 13.43 -8.83
CA GLN A 309 2.25 12.88 -7.51
C GLN A 309 3.47 11.94 -7.59
N LEU A 310 4.56 12.29 -6.91
CA LEU A 310 5.78 11.52 -6.83
C LEU A 310 5.82 10.81 -5.47
N VAL A 311 5.62 9.51 -5.50
CA VAL A 311 5.35 8.68 -4.31
C VAL A 311 6.62 7.94 -3.91
N GLY A 312 7.06 8.13 -2.66
CA GLY A 312 8.10 7.28 -2.07
C GLY A 312 7.49 6.10 -1.33
N ASP A 313 7.73 4.88 -1.80
CA ASP A 313 7.48 3.61 -1.12
C ASP A 313 8.77 3.15 -0.41
N ASP A 314 9.66 2.46 -1.10
CA ASP A 314 10.96 2.03 -0.55
C ASP A 314 11.85 3.23 -0.19
N PHE A 315 11.63 4.38 -0.85
CA PHE A 315 12.29 5.63 -0.53
C PHE A 315 12.01 6.13 0.90
N PHE A 316 10.77 5.95 1.41
CA PHE A 316 10.37 6.42 2.75
C PHE A 316 10.05 5.31 3.75
N VAL A 317 9.67 4.13 3.30
CA VAL A 317 9.31 2.94 4.10
C VAL A 317 8.38 3.25 5.29
N THR A 318 7.40 4.15 5.09
CA THR A 318 6.47 4.60 6.15
C THR A 318 7.19 5.20 7.38
N ASN A 319 8.47 5.58 7.26
CA ASN A 319 9.33 6.01 8.36
C ASN A 319 9.39 7.53 8.46
N THR A 320 8.99 8.10 9.61
CA THR A 320 8.98 9.55 9.85
C THR A 320 10.35 10.21 9.71
N LYS A 321 11.46 9.51 10.01
CA LYS A 321 12.82 10.07 9.88
C LYS A 321 13.20 10.22 8.41
N ARG A 322 12.93 9.19 7.57
CA ARG A 322 13.20 9.25 6.13
C ARG A 322 12.27 10.26 5.43
N LEU A 323 10.99 10.30 5.83
CA LEU A 323 10.05 11.29 5.32
C LEU A 323 10.50 12.72 5.68
N GLN A 324 10.94 12.96 6.91
CA GLN A 324 11.47 14.26 7.34
C GLN A 324 12.70 14.67 6.50
N GLU A 325 13.61 13.73 6.22
CA GLU A 325 14.75 13.96 5.34
C GLU A 325 14.31 14.33 3.91
N GLY A 326 13.31 13.63 3.38
CA GLY A 326 12.73 13.94 2.06
C GLY A 326 12.11 15.34 2.00
N ILE A 327 11.39 15.71 3.04
CA ILE A 327 10.81 17.06 3.18
C ILE A 327 11.91 18.14 3.19
N GLU A 328 12.95 17.93 3.99
CA GLU A 328 14.08 18.86 4.09
C GLU A 328 14.88 18.99 2.78
N LYS A 329 14.96 17.90 2.01
CA LYS A 329 15.62 17.86 0.70
C LYS A 329 14.70 18.25 -0.46
N GLU A 330 13.42 18.53 -0.19
CA GLU A 330 12.40 18.80 -1.20
C GLU A 330 12.32 17.69 -2.25
N SER A 331 12.32 16.43 -1.81
CA SER A 331 12.33 15.22 -2.62
C SER A 331 11.03 14.45 -2.47
N ALA A 332 10.37 14.10 -3.59
CA ALA A 332 9.00 13.56 -3.64
C ALA A 332 7.94 14.60 -3.20
N ASN A 333 6.66 14.21 -3.23
CA ASN A 333 5.53 15.01 -2.75
C ASN A 333 4.37 14.13 -2.24
N SER A 334 4.63 12.83 -2.09
CA SER A 334 3.68 11.83 -1.60
C SER A 334 4.44 10.68 -0.93
N ILE A 335 3.78 9.99 -0.01
CA ILE A 335 4.30 8.80 0.65
C ILE A 335 3.33 7.63 0.50
N LEU A 336 3.86 6.44 0.21
CA LEU A 336 3.11 5.21 0.36
C LEU A 336 3.15 4.75 1.82
N ILE A 337 2.01 4.30 2.33
CA ILE A 337 1.85 3.91 3.73
C ILE A 337 1.57 2.39 3.80
N LYS A 338 2.52 1.67 4.33
CA LYS A 338 2.44 0.22 4.59
C LYS A 338 2.70 -0.02 6.08
N LEU A 339 1.68 -0.43 6.82
CA LEU A 339 1.78 -0.57 8.29
C LEU A 339 2.93 -1.50 8.72
N ASN A 340 3.19 -2.57 7.95
CA ASN A 340 4.23 -3.53 8.30
C ASN A 340 5.66 -3.05 8.02
N GLN A 341 5.85 -1.99 7.22
CA GLN A 341 7.17 -1.37 7.01
C GLN A 341 7.67 -0.65 8.27
N ILE A 342 6.76 -0.22 9.15
CA ILE A 342 7.10 0.47 10.40
C ILE A 342 6.69 -0.31 11.65
N GLY A 343 5.55 -1.01 11.64
CA GLY A 343 5.19 -2.06 12.59
C GLY A 343 4.24 -1.68 13.72
N THR A 344 3.72 -0.44 13.81
CA THR A 344 2.65 -0.06 14.74
C THR A 344 1.65 0.90 14.10
N ILE A 345 0.40 0.92 14.61
CA ILE A 345 -0.61 1.93 14.21
C ILE A 345 -0.13 3.33 14.55
N THR A 346 0.43 3.54 15.75
CA THR A 346 0.89 4.86 16.20
C THR A 346 1.93 5.45 15.26
N GLU A 347 3.01 4.71 14.95
CA GLU A 347 4.06 5.20 14.02
C GLU A 347 3.52 5.42 12.61
N THR A 348 2.57 4.59 12.18
CA THR A 348 1.88 4.77 10.88
C THR A 348 1.09 6.08 10.84
N LEU A 349 0.29 6.37 11.88
CA LEU A 349 -0.47 7.62 11.99
C LEU A 349 0.45 8.84 12.08
N ASP A 350 1.58 8.75 12.78
CA ASP A 350 2.59 9.80 12.86
C ASP A 350 3.17 10.12 11.48
N SER A 351 3.42 9.10 10.65
CA SER A 351 3.94 9.28 9.28
C SER A 351 2.91 9.96 8.38
N ILE A 352 1.63 9.57 8.47
CA ILE A 352 0.54 10.19 7.71
C ILE A 352 0.36 11.65 8.13
N GLU A 353 0.38 11.94 9.43
CA GLU A 353 0.23 13.30 9.95
C GLU A 353 1.40 14.19 9.53
N LEU A 354 2.64 13.69 9.59
CA LEU A 354 3.82 14.41 9.13
C LEU A 354 3.72 14.75 7.64
N ALA A 355 3.33 13.79 6.79
CA ALA A 355 3.12 14.00 5.36
C ALA A 355 2.13 15.14 5.10
N LYS A 356 0.93 15.05 5.68
CA LYS A 356 -0.14 16.04 5.49
C LYS A 356 0.26 17.45 5.93
N ARG A 357 0.97 17.58 7.05
CA ARG A 357 1.44 18.89 7.55
C ARG A 357 2.41 19.56 6.59
N HIS A 358 3.07 18.81 5.73
CA HIS A 358 4.04 19.29 4.76
C HIS A 358 3.53 19.27 3.31
N ASN A 359 2.22 19.18 3.12
CA ASN A 359 1.56 19.14 1.81
C ASN A 359 1.96 17.94 0.94
N TYR A 360 2.37 16.84 1.57
CA TYR A 360 2.51 15.54 0.93
C TYR A 360 1.18 14.78 1.02
N THR A 361 0.79 14.12 -0.06
CA THR A 361 -0.32 13.17 0.00
C THR A 361 0.15 11.85 0.63
N ALA A 362 -0.78 11.10 1.22
CA ALA A 362 -0.53 9.77 1.75
C ALA A 362 -1.43 8.76 1.02
N ILE A 363 -0.85 7.65 0.56
CA ILE A 363 -1.56 6.58 -0.13
C ILE A 363 -1.52 5.36 0.79
N ILE A 364 -2.66 4.89 1.26
CA ILE A 364 -2.73 3.69 2.07
C ILE A 364 -2.60 2.47 1.17
N SER A 365 -1.65 1.57 1.46
CA SER A 365 -1.27 0.50 0.55
C SER A 365 -1.33 -0.88 1.18
N HIS A 366 -1.67 -1.85 0.34
CA HIS A 366 -1.50 -3.27 0.57
C HIS A 366 -0.03 -3.71 0.42
N ARG A 367 0.19 -5.02 0.52
CA ARG A 367 1.45 -5.68 0.10
C ARG A 367 1.14 -6.71 -1.01
N SER A 368 2.20 -7.22 -1.67
CA SER A 368 2.05 -8.27 -2.70
C SER A 368 1.51 -9.57 -2.10
N GLY A 369 1.94 -9.97 -0.92
CA GLY A 369 1.34 -11.05 -0.12
C GLY A 369 0.31 -10.49 0.84
N GLU A 370 -0.97 -10.76 0.57
CA GLU A 370 -2.12 -10.24 1.32
C GLU A 370 -2.95 -11.36 1.93
N SER A 371 -3.91 -10.96 2.74
CA SER A 371 -4.93 -11.80 3.34
C SER A 371 -6.31 -11.15 3.18
N GLU A 372 -7.35 -11.75 3.78
CA GLU A 372 -8.70 -11.17 3.88
C GLU A 372 -8.80 -9.99 4.86
N ASP A 373 -7.75 -9.68 5.61
CA ASP A 373 -7.74 -8.52 6.52
C ASP A 373 -7.99 -7.22 5.77
N SER A 374 -8.92 -6.40 6.26
CA SER A 374 -9.37 -5.16 5.63
C SER A 374 -8.92 -3.88 6.35
N THR A 375 -8.02 -3.98 7.34
CA THR A 375 -7.57 -2.83 8.16
C THR A 375 -7.19 -1.61 7.35
N ILE A 376 -6.53 -1.79 6.18
CA ILE A 376 -6.12 -0.67 5.33
C ILE A 376 -7.29 0.10 4.72
N ALA A 377 -8.44 -0.54 4.53
CA ALA A 377 -9.66 0.15 4.08
C ALA A 377 -10.18 1.10 5.18
N ASP A 378 -10.28 0.60 6.41
CA ASP A 378 -10.63 1.41 7.59
C ASP A 378 -9.63 2.55 7.80
N LEU A 379 -8.32 2.27 7.72
CA LEU A 379 -7.26 3.26 7.89
C LEU A 379 -7.34 4.39 6.86
N ALA A 380 -7.63 4.06 5.60
CA ALA A 380 -7.75 5.07 4.53
C ALA A 380 -8.87 6.08 4.82
N VAL A 381 -10.02 5.60 5.28
CA VAL A 381 -11.16 6.46 5.66
C VAL A 381 -10.89 7.17 6.99
N ALA A 382 -10.36 6.45 7.99
CA ALA A 382 -10.03 7.01 9.30
C ALA A 382 -9.13 8.25 9.20
N THR A 383 -8.13 8.17 8.34
CA THR A 383 -7.16 9.25 8.16
C THR A 383 -7.57 10.27 7.10
N ASN A 384 -8.69 10.09 6.39
CA ASN A 384 -9.04 10.88 5.21
C ASN A 384 -7.84 11.00 4.25
N ALA A 385 -7.16 9.88 3.96
CA ALA A 385 -5.92 9.86 3.18
C ALA A 385 -6.13 10.29 1.72
N GLY A 386 -7.33 10.06 1.19
CA GLY A 386 -7.71 10.41 -0.18
C GLY A 386 -7.34 9.35 -1.22
N PHE A 387 -6.43 8.41 -0.93
CA PHE A 387 -5.99 7.37 -1.86
C PHE A 387 -5.82 6.02 -1.16
N ILE A 388 -6.09 4.94 -1.91
CA ILE A 388 -5.79 3.56 -1.51
C ILE A 388 -5.22 2.78 -2.70
N LYS A 389 -4.10 2.10 -2.51
CA LYS A 389 -3.49 1.17 -3.46
C LYS A 389 -3.69 -0.24 -2.92
N THR A 390 -4.60 -1.02 -3.53
CA THR A 390 -4.93 -2.38 -3.04
C THR A 390 -5.16 -3.40 -4.15
N GLY A 391 -4.42 -3.25 -5.27
CA GLY A 391 -4.42 -4.19 -6.38
C GLY A 391 -5.58 -4.03 -7.35
N ALA A 392 -5.74 -5.00 -8.24
CA ALA A 392 -6.82 -5.05 -9.21
C ALA A 392 -8.19 -5.32 -8.54
N PRO A 393 -9.32 -5.01 -9.21
CA PRO A 393 -10.65 -5.43 -8.76
C PRO A 393 -10.87 -6.93 -9.05
N ALA A 394 -9.93 -7.75 -8.63
CA ALA A 394 -9.87 -9.20 -8.78
C ALA A 394 -9.04 -9.80 -7.65
N ARG A 395 -9.18 -11.13 -7.39
CA ARG A 395 -8.62 -11.88 -6.26
C ARG A 395 -9.24 -11.48 -4.91
N SER A 396 -9.63 -12.48 -4.12
CA SER A 396 -10.48 -12.29 -2.92
C SER A 396 -9.83 -11.38 -1.87
N GLU A 397 -8.51 -11.48 -1.69
CA GLU A 397 -7.75 -10.69 -0.73
C GLU A 397 -7.68 -9.21 -1.09
N ARG A 398 -7.79 -8.85 -2.38
CA ARG A 398 -7.91 -7.45 -2.85
C ARG A 398 -9.34 -6.97 -2.72
N ILE A 399 -10.29 -7.79 -3.18
CA ILE A 399 -11.73 -7.51 -3.11
C ILE A 399 -12.22 -7.31 -1.68
N ALA A 400 -11.61 -7.98 -0.68
CA ALA A 400 -11.95 -7.79 0.72
C ALA A 400 -11.88 -6.31 1.14
N LYS A 401 -10.83 -5.57 0.71
CA LYS A 401 -10.64 -4.14 1.01
C LYS A 401 -11.65 -3.27 0.27
N TYR A 402 -11.90 -3.56 -1.01
CA TYR A 402 -12.92 -2.84 -1.79
C TYR A 402 -14.33 -3.03 -1.23
N ASN A 403 -14.68 -4.26 -0.83
CA ASN A 403 -15.95 -4.56 -0.22
C ASN A 403 -16.12 -3.88 1.16
N GLU A 404 -15.02 -3.74 1.92
CA GLU A 404 -15.06 -3.00 3.19
C GLU A 404 -15.32 -1.52 2.94
N LEU A 405 -14.66 -0.91 1.97
CA LEU A 405 -14.94 0.49 1.58
C LEU A 405 -16.39 0.70 1.13
N LEU A 406 -17.00 -0.26 0.42
CA LEU A 406 -18.42 -0.18 0.08
C LEU A 406 -19.32 -0.21 1.34
N ARG A 407 -19.00 -1.03 2.35
CA ARG A 407 -19.74 -1.06 3.63
C ARG A 407 -19.60 0.26 4.38
N ILE A 408 -18.37 0.80 4.44
CA ILE A 408 -18.11 2.10 5.07
C ILE A 408 -18.88 3.22 4.35
N GLU A 409 -18.91 3.21 3.01
CA GLU A 409 -19.69 4.20 2.25
C GLU A 409 -21.19 4.08 2.54
N ASP A 410 -21.72 2.85 2.62
CA ASP A 410 -23.13 2.62 2.99
C ASP A 410 -23.44 3.11 4.43
N GLU A 411 -22.53 2.92 5.39
CA GLU A 411 -22.68 3.43 6.76
C GLU A 411 -22.66 4.95 6.84
N LEU A 412 -21.76 5.59 6.08
CA LEU A 412 -21.65 7.05 6.00
C LEU A 412 -22.83 7.68 5.27
N GLY A 413 -23.43 6.98 4.30
CA GLY A 413 -24.53 7.49 3.49
C GLY A 413 -24.20 8.82 2.84
N ASP A 414 -25.11 9.80 2.96
CA ASP A 414 -24.94 11.16 2.38
C ASP A 414 -23.78 11.96 2.99
N LEU A 415 -23.14 11.47 4.05
CA LEU A 415 -21.97 12.12 4.67
C LEU A 415 -20.66 11.68 4.04
N SER A 416 -20.67 10.62 3.23
CA SER A 416 -19.47 10.17 2.50
C SER A 416 -19.02 11.23 1.50
N ASN A 417 -17.71 11.41 1.38
CA ASN A 417 -17.12 12.35 0.44
C ASN A 417 -16.10 11.63 -0.45
N TYR A 418 -16.40 11.50 -1.74
CA TYR A 418 -15.45 11.01 -2.73
C TYR A 418 -14.77 12.21 -3.38
N PRO A 419 -13.45 12.44 -3.16
CA PRO A 419 -12.82 13.73 -3.45
C PRO A 419 -12.54 13.97 -4.93
N GLY A 420 -12.51 12.91 -5.78
CA GLY A 420 -12.13 13.05 -7.17
C GLY A 420 -10.77 13.76 -7.31
N PHE A 421 -10.68 14.70 -8.23
CA PHE A 421 -9.44 15.44 -8.50
C PHE A 421 -8.91 16.24 -7.31
N GLU A 422 -9.76 16.63 -6.34
CA GLU A 422 -9.37 17.40 -5.16
C GLU A 422 -8.46 16.63 -4.21
N ALA A 423 -8.37 15.29 -4.34
CA ALA A 423 -7.42 14.50 -3.58
C ALA A 423 -5.95 14.83 -3.89
N PHE A 424 -5.66 15.34 -5.08
CA PHE A 424 -4.32 15.77 -5.51
C PHE A 424 -4.00 17.20 -5.03
N TYR A 425 -4.25 17.52 -3.77
CA TYR A 425 -4.07 18.85 -3.20
C TYR A 425 -2.61 19.33 -3.21
N ASN A 426 -1.65 18.44 -3.43
CA ASN A 426 -0.22 18.71 -3.54
C ASN A 426 0.22 19.17 -4.95
N LEU A 427 -0.63 19.02 -5.97
CA LEU A 427 -0.36 19.44 -7.35
C LEU A 427 -0.85 20.88 -7.61
N LYS A 428 -0.29 21.53 -8.64
CA LYS A 428 -0.63 22.91 -9.02
C LYS A 428 -1.38 22.99 -10.35
#